data_5de88d04b152a9decdd9864c4e7e1429
#
_entry.id   5de88d04b152a9decdd9864c4e7e1429
#
_cell.length_a   1.000
_cell.length_b   1.000
_cell.length_c   1.000
_cell.angle_alpha   90.00
_cell.angle_beta   90.00
_cell.angle_gamma   90.00
#
_symmetry.space_group_name_H-M   'P 1'
#
loop_
_entity.id
_entity.type
_entity.pdbx_description
1 polymer ?
#
loop_
_entity_poly.entity_id
_entity_poly.type
_entity_poly.pdbx_seq_one_letter_code
_entity_poly.pdbx_strand_id
1 'polypeptide(L)'
;VCWHISNEYGGECYCENCAKAFRVWLKDKYKTLDEVNKAWNMEFWGHTIYDWDEIVPPNDLGDGMPWGSGTAFAGMSLDYMRFNSDGMLNNYKMERDAIRKYDKETPITTNLMGTYKGLDYFKWAKEMDIVSWDNYPSYNTPWSHVAMTHDLMRGLKDAPFMLMEQTPSQQNWQPYNSLKKPGQMRAQSYQTVAHGADTIQFFQLRRSVGGCEKFHGAVIAHAGTADTRVFCEVTQLGKELEKIGSRVMGSENHAKVGIIFDWENYWALEYTSGPNRDLRYVDQIEQMYNYFYNKNIAVDMIPIDADFSKYDLVAAPVLYMVKDGVAESLEAYVCLLYTSDAADDSLR
;
A
#
# COMPACT_ATOMS: atom_id res chain seq x y z
N VAL A 1 6.51 5.12 -22.30
CA VAL A 1 5.05 5.23 -22.43
C VAL A 1 4.46 3.91 -21.93
N CYS A 2 3.39 3.95 -21.17
CA CYS A 2 2.67 2.80 -20.66
C CYS A 2 1.15 3.01 -20.77
N TRP A 3 0.40 1.92 -20.66
CA TRP A 3 -1.04 1.99 -20.42
C TRP A 3 -1.29 2.22 -18.93
N HIS A 4 -2.10 3.21 -18.62
CA HIS A 4 -2.66 3.44 -17.29
C HIS A 4 -4.11 2.98 -17.30
N ILE A 5 -4.40 1.89 -16.58
CA ILE A 5 -5.74 1.31 -16.52
C ILE A 5 -6.50 1.86 -15.34
N SER A 6 -7.70 2.39 -15.59
CA SER A 6 -8.59 2.95 -14.57
C SER A 6 -7.87 4.02 -13.72
N ASN A 7 -8.35 4.27 -12.51
CA ASN A 7 -7.73 5.22 -11.58
C ASN A 7 -8.04 4.80 -10.15
N GLU A 8 -7.00 4.72 -9.30
CA GLU A 8 -7.13 4.53 -7.85
C GLU A 8 -8.19 3.49 -7.49
N TYR A 9 -7.98 2.24 -7.89
CA TYR A 9 -8.90 1.16 -7.53
C TYR A 9 -9.13 1.12 -6.04
N GLY A 10 -10.38 1.02 -5.63
CA GLY A 10 -10.74 0.99 -4.22
C GLY A 10 -12.24 0.90 -3.99
N GLY A 11 -12.63 1.08 -2.74
CA GLY A 11 -14.00 0.94 -2.29
C GLY A 11 -14.37 -0.51 -1.95
N GLU A 12 -15.47 -0.65 -1.26
CA GLU A 12 -16.04 -1.91 -0.80
C GLU A 12 -17.52 -1.97 -1.20
N CYS A 13 -18.03 -3.17 -1.46
CA CYS A 13 -19.41 -3.36 -1.82
C CYS A 13 -20.02 -4.48 -0.97
N TYR A 14 -21.13 -4.20 -0.32
CA TYR A 14 -21.85 -5.12 0.59
C TYR A 14 -23.24 -5.51 0.06
N CYS A 15 -23.46 -5.41 -1.24
CA CYS A 15 -24.75 -5.74 -1.84
C CYS A 15 -24.99 -7.26 -1.91
N GLU A 16 -26.23 -7.65 -2.22
CA GLU A 16 -26.66 -9.04 -2.34
C GLU A 16 -25.84 -9.85 -3.37
N ASN A 17 -25.38 -9.22 -4.45
CA ASN A 17 -24.53 -9.88 -5.43
C ASN A 17 -23.14 -10.19 -4.84
N CYS A 18 -22.60 -9.27 -4.04
CA CYS A 18 -21.34 -9.49 -3.32
C CYS A 18 -21.50 -10.58 -2.25
N ALA A 19 -22.64 -10.66 -1.56
CA ALA A 19 -22.93 -11.75 -0.63
C ALA A 19 -22.88 -13.12 -1.32
N LYS A 20 -23.54 -13.26 -2.47
CA LYS A 20 -23.51 -14.50 -3.29
C LYS A 20 -22.10 -14.84 -3.76
N ALA A 21 -21.37 -13.85 -4.27
CA ALA A 21 -20.00 -14.05 -4.73
C ALA A 21 -19.04 -14.42 -3.59
N PHE A 22 -19.21 -13.82 -2.41
CA PHE A 22 -18.42 -14.15 -1.23
C PHE A 22 -18.62 -15.60 -0.79
N ARG A 23 -19.86 -16.10 -0.77
CA ARG A 23 -20.14 -17.51 -0.49
C ARG A 23 -19.46 -18.45 -1.48
N VAL A 24 -19.43 -18.09 -2.77
CA VAL A 24 -18.71 -18.86 -3.79
C VAL A 24 -17.20 -18.87 -3.51
N TRP A 25 -16.63 -17.71 -3.19
CA TRP A 25 -15.22 -17.56 -2.84
C TRP A 25 -14.85 -18.38 -1.59
N LEU A 26 -15.71 -18.36 -0.56
CA LEU A 26 -15.52 -19.17 0.65
C LEU A 26 -15.60 -20.68 0.37
N LYS A 27 -16.54 -21.11 -0.47
CA LYS A 27 -16.64 -22.52 -0.91
C LYS A 27 -15.39 -22.98 -1.62
N ASP A 28 -14.79 -22.08 -2.44
CA ASP A 28 -13.53 -22.40 -3.10
C ASP A 28 -12.35 -22.45 -2.14
N LYS A 29 -12.31 -21.58 -1.14
CA LYS A 29 -11.24 -21.53 -0.14
C LYS A 29 -11.31 -22.66 0.87
N TYR A 30 -12.45 -22.85 1.51
CA TYR A 30 -12.61 -23.75 2.67
C TYR A 30 -13.23 -25.10 2.36
N LYS A 31 -13.93 -25.24 1.26
CA LYS A 31 -14.66 -26.43 0.80
C LYS A 31 -15.89 -26.80 1.63
N THR A 32 -15.82 -26.73 2.96
CA THR A 32 -16.93 -27.09 3.86
C THR A 32 -17.24 -25.99 4.86
N LEU A 33 -18.48 -26.00 5.41
CA LEU A 33 -18.86 -25.08 6.48
C LEU A 33 -18.11 -25.37 7.79
N ASP A 34 -17.75 -26.61 8.05
CA ASP A 34 -16.98 -26.98 9.25
C ASP A 34 -15.61 -26.29 9.23
N GLU A 35 -14.94 -26.26 8.08
CA GLU A 35 -13.67 -25.53 7.95
C GLU A 35 -13.84 -24.00 8.07
N VAL A 36 -14.95 -23.43 7.61
CA VAL A 36 -15.27 -22.01 7.83
C VAL A 36 -15.48 -21.73 9.31
N ASN A 37 -16.34 -22.54 9.97
CA ASN A 37 -16.62 -22.40 11.40
C ASN A 37 -15.35 -22.50 12.25
N LYS A 38 -14.48 -23.45 11.93
CA LYS A 38 -13.19 -23.62 12.57
C LYS A 38 -12.26 -22.41 12.34
N ALA A 39 -12.12 -21.98 11.09
CA ALA A 39 -11.23 -20.85 10.72
C ALA A 39 -11.67 -19.53 11.36
N TRP A 40 -12.96 -19.29 11.48
CA TRP A 40 -13.53 -18.09 12.07
C TRP A 40 -13.81 -18.21 13.57
N ASN A 41 -13.58 -19.40 14.17
CA ASN A 41 -13.88 -19.71 15.58
C ASN A 41 -15.36 -19.45 15.93
N MET A 42 -16.29 -19.91 15.08
CA MET A 42 -17.71 -19.58 15.18
C MET A 42 -18.45 -20.32 16.30
N GLU A 43 -17.81 -21.29 16.95
CA GLU A 43 -18.36 -21.91 18.17
C GLU A 43 -18.41 -20.92 19.36
N PHE A 44 -17.52 -19.92 19.32
CA PHE A 44 -17.49 -18.88 20.35
C PHE A 44 -18.80 -18.08 20.35
N TRP A 45 -19.42 -17.93 21.48
CA TRP A 45 -20.74 -17.33 21.69
C TRP A 45 -21.89 -17.96 20.90
N GLY A 46 -21.71 -19.19 20.40
CA GLY A 46 -22.75 -19.92 19.69
C GLY A 46 -23.08 -19.38 18.30
N HIS A 47 -22.11 -18.83 17.60
CA HIS A 47 -22.26 -18.27 16.25
C HIS A 47 -22.10 -19.33 15.15
N THR A 48 -22.09 -20.63 15.47
CA THR A 48 -21.91 -21.71 14.49
C THR A 48 -22.85 -21.55 13.30
N ILE A 49 -22.29 -21.60 12.10
CA ILE A 49 -22.99 -21.49 10.83
C ILE A 49 -23.37 -22.88 10.36
N TYR A 50 -24.64 -23.10 10.06
CA TYR A 50 -25.21 -24.40 9.65
C TYR A 50 -25.57 -24.46 8.16
N ASP A 51 -25.76 -23.30 7.52
CA ASP A 51 -26.03 -23.19 6.10
C ASP A 51 -25.21 -22.06 5.46
N TRP A 52 -24.80 -22.25 4.20
CA TRP A 52 -24.08 -21.22 3.46
C TRP A 52 -24.88 -19.92 3.31
N ASP A 53 -26.20 -20.02 3.27
CA ASP A 53 -27.07 -18.84 3.12
C ASP A 53 -27.17 -17.96 4.39
N GLU A 54 -26.69 -18.48 5.54
CA GLU A 54 -26.55 -17.69 6.76
C GLU A 54 -25.36 -16.73 6.71
N ILE A 55 -24.40 -16.94 5.79
CA ILE A 55 -23.26 -16.06 5.63
C ILE A 55 -23.67 -14.79 4.86
N VAL A 56 -23.55 -13.66 5.52
CA VAL A 56 -23.76 -12.32 4.97
C VAL A 56 -22.46 -11.52 5.03
N PRO A 57 -22.30 -10.49 4.16
CA PRO A 57 -21.16 -9.59 4.28
C PRO A 57 -21.11 -8.89 5.64
N PRO A 58 -19.90 -8.59 6.19
CA PRO A 58 -19.79 -7.82 7.44
C PRO A 58 -20.49 -6.46 7.30
N ASN A 59 -21.13 -6.02 8.38
CA ASN A 59 -21.78 -4.70 8.43
C ASN A 59 -21.85 -4.18 9.87
N ASP A 60 -21.95 -2.88 10.04
CA ASP A 60 -21.91 -2.22 11.34
C ASP A 60 -23.10 -2.56 12.25
N LEU A 61 -24.22 -3.04 11.68
CA LEU A 61 -25.42 -3.34 12.46
C LEU A 61 -25.38 -4.71 13.13
N GLY A 62 -24.74 -5.69 12.48
CA GLY A 62 -24.75 -7.08 12.94
C GLY A 62 -23.49 -7.51 13.67
N ASP A 63 -22.35 -6.95 13.32
CA ASP A 63 -21.05 -7.45 13.73
C ASP A 63 -20.17 -6.42 14.47
N GLY A 64 -20.57 -5.16 14.49
CA GLY A 64 -19.87 -4.12 15.26
C GLY A 64 -20.01 -4.30 16.77
N MET A 65 -18.94 -4.00 17.51
CA MET A 65 -18.95 -4.04 18.95
C MET A 65 -19.55 -2.77 19.54
N PRO A 66 -20.43 -2.85 20.58
CA PRO A 66 -21.12 -1.68 21.13
C PRO A 66 -20.19 -0.58 21.67
N TRP A 67 -18.98 -0.94 22.04
CA TRP A 67 -17.94 -0.03 22.55
C TRP A 67 -16.98 0.49 21.48
N GLY A 68 -17.30 0.28 20.19
CA GLY A 68 -16.64 0.95 19.06
C GLY A 68 -15.22 0.49 18.73
N SER A 69 -14.80 -0.73 19.11
CA SER A 69 -13.51 -1.28 18.74
C SER A 69 -13.64 -2.72 18.23
N GLY A 70 -13.12 -2.98 17.04
CA GLY A 70 -13.15 -4.32 16.44
C GLY A 70 -14.54 -4.79 16.04
N THR A 71 -14.64 -6.07 15.76
CA THR A 71 -15.87 -6.78 15.38
C THR A 71 -15.98 -8.11 16.14
N ALA A 72 -17.20 -8.60 16.34
CA ALA A 72 -17.43 -9.94 16.85
C ALA A 72 -17.02 -11.05 15.85
N PHE A 73 -16.91 -10.71 14.56
CA PHE A 73 -16.64 -11.64 13.46
C PHE A 73 -15.32 -11.31 12.75
N ALA A 74 -14.22 -11.23 13.51
CA ALA A 74 -12.91 -10.84 12.97
C ALA A 74 -12.44 -11.73 11.81
N GLY A 75 -12.64 -13.05 11.89
CA GLY A 75 -12.29 -13.99 10.81
C GLY A 75 -13.09 -13.75 9.54
N MET A 76 -14.40 -13.55 9.66
CA MET A 76 -15.26 -13.22 8.53
C MET A 76 -14.88 -11.87 7.90
N SER A 77 -14.63 -10.86 8.71
CA SER A 77 -14.22 -9.53 8.24
C SER A 77 -12.88 -9.58 7.49
N LEU A 78 -11.92 -10.36 8.01
CA LEU A 78 -10.63 -10.58 7.35
C LEU A 78 -10.81 -11.25 5.97
N ASP A 79 -11.64 -12.30 5.90
CA ASP A 79 -11.90 -12.97 4.63
C ASP A 79 -12.70 -12.09 3.66
N TYR A 80 -13.56 -11.21 4.16
CA TYR A 80 -14.26 -10.28 3.30
C TYR A 80 -13.30 -9.25 2.67
N MET A 81 -12.30 -8.79 3.41
CA MET A 81 -11.25 -7.92 2.87
C MET A 81 -10.41 -8.65 1.81
N ARG A 82 -10.04 -9.92 2.05
CA ARG A 82 -9.38 -10.75 1.03
C ARG A 82 -10.22 -10.87 -0.23
N PHE A 83 -11.50 -11.24 -0.08
CA PHE A 83 -12.45 -11.34 -1.18
C PHE A 83 -12.60 -10.03 -1.95
N ASN A 84 -12.74 -8.91 -1.25
CA ASN A 84 -12.90 -7.60 -1.88
C ASN A 84 -11.64 -7.18 -2.65
N SER A 85 -10.47 -7.36 -2.06
CA SER A 85 -9.18 -7.09 -2.71
C SER A 85 -8.97 -7.97 -3.95
N ASP A 86 -9.27 -9.27 -3.86
CA ASP A 86 -9.19 -10.20 -4.99
C ASP A 86 -10.20 -9.84 -6.10
N GLY A 87 -11.40 -9.40 -5.72
CA GLY A 87 -12.44 -8.94 -6.65
C GLY A 87 -12.01 -7.70 -7.45
N MET A 88 -11.42 -6.71 -6.77
CA MET A 88 -10.87 -5.52 -7.41
C MET A 88 -9.69 -5.87 -8.33
N LEU A 89 -8.79 -6.76 -7.89
CA LEU A 89 -7.69 -7.24 -8.72
C LEU A 89 -8.20 -7.95 -9.98
N ASN A 90 -9.29 -8.70 -9.89
CA ASN A 90 -9.90 -9.34 -11.05
C ASN A 90 -10.46 -8.31 -12.06
N ASN A 91 -10.99 -7.18 -11.61
CA ASN A 91 -11.37 -6.10 -12.52
C ASN A 91 -10.17 -5.55 -13.30
N TYR A 92 -9.07 -5.26 -12.60
CA TYR A 92 -7.82 -4.85 -13.23
C TYR A 92 -7.34 -5.88 -14.28
N LYS A 93 -7.35 -7.16 -13.93
CA LYS A 93 -6.93 -8.25 -14.84
C LYS A 93 -7.81 -8.33 -16.07
N MET A 94 -9.12 -8.19 -15.95
CA MET A 94 -10.03 -8.18 -17.11
C MET A 94 -9.74 -7.01 -18.06
N GLU A 95 -9.48 -5.82 -17.54
CA GLU A 95 -9.14 -4.65 -18.34
C GLU A 95 -7.75 -4.80 -18.99
N ARG A 96 -6.75 -5.25 -18.25
CA ARG A 96 -5.41 -5.59 -18.76
C ARG A 96 -5.51 -6.61 -19.90
N ASP A 97 -6.22 -7.69 -19.70
CA ASP A 97 -6.34 -8.77 -20.67
C ASP A 97 -7.11 -8.33 -21.95
N ALA A 98 -8.01 -7.35 -21.81
CA ALA A 98 -8.64 -6.73 -22.97
C ALA A 98 -7.62 -5.95 -23.82
N ILE A 99 -6.73 -5.17 -23.20
CA ILE A 99 -5.63 -4.46 -23.89
C ILE A 99 -4.66 -5.47 -24.52
N ARG A 100 -4.28 -6.52 -23.80
CA ARG A 100 -3.32 -7.54 -24.25
C ARG A 100 -3.76 -8.31 -25.50
N LYS A 101 -5.03 -8.24 -25.89
CA LYS A 101 -5.49 -8.77 -27.19
C LYS A 101 -4.93 -7.98 -28.37
N TYR A 102 -4.63 -6.70 -28.17
CA TYR A 102 -4.22 -5.77 -29.23
C TYR A 102 -2.79 -5.27 -29.07
N ASP A 103 -2.34 -5.06 -27.85
CA ASP A 103 -1.01 -4.57 -27.53
C ASP A 103 -0.37 -5.49 -26.45
N LYS A 104 0.63 -6.24 -26.87
CA LYS A 104 1.29 -7.25 -26.03
C LYS A 104 2.58 -6.73 -25.37
N GLU A 105 3.10 -5.61 -25.86
CA GLU A 105 4.45 -5.15 -25.51
C GLU A 105 4.45 -3.93 -24.57
N THR A 106 3.53 -2.98 -24.79
CA THR A 106 3.49 -1.77 -23.99
C THR A 106 3.19 -2.09 -22.52
N PRO A 107 4.02 -1.66 -21.57
CA PRO A 107 3.79 -1.91 -20.16
C PRO A 107 2.42 -1.39 -19.68
N ILE A 108 1.82 -2.10 -18.75
CA ILE A 108 0.52 -1.76 -18.15
C ILE A 108 0.68 -1.52 -16.66
N THR A 109 0.08 -0.44 -16.19
CA THR A 109 0.05 -0.05 -14.76
C THR A 109 -1.31 0.49 -14.35
N THR A 110 -1.50 0.66 -13.06
CA THR A 110 -2.53 1.51 -12.45
C THR A 110 -1.93 2.20 -11.24
N ASN A 111 -2.45 3.37 -10.87
CA ASN A 111 -1.93 4.14 -9.75
C ASN A 111 -2.42 3.58 -8.40
N LEU A 112 -1.51 3.34 -7.50
CA LEU A 112 -1.76 2.88 -6.14
C LEU A 112 -1.82 4.06 -5.17
N MET A 113 -2.43 3.88 -4.01
CA MET A 113 -2.67 4.94 -3.03
C MET A 113 -1.83 4.76 -1.74
N GLY A 114 -0.55 4.46 -1.88
CA GLY A 114 0.37 4.33 -0.74
C GLY A 114 0.03 3.15 0.17
N THR A 115 -0.24 3.41 1.44
CA THR A 115 -0.63 2.38 2.43
C THR A 115 -2.14 2.13 2.47
N TYR A 116 -2.84 2.31 1.36
CA TYR A 116 -4.29 2.12 1.31
C TYR A 116 -4.71 0.76 1.83
N LYS A 117 -5.62 0.76 2.82
CA LYS A 117 -6.00 -0.44 3.56
C LYS A 117 -6.76 -1.46 2.71
N GLY A 118 -7.56 -1.01 1.74
CA GLY A 118 -8.53 -1.84 1.04
C GLY A 118 -7.99 -2.90 0.08
N LEU A 119 -6.70 -2.83 -0.30
CA LEU A 119 -6.10 -3.68 -1.34
C LEU A 119 -4.73 -4.21 -0.93
N ASP A 120 -4.49 -5.50 -1.14
CA ASP A 120 -3.16 -6.12 -0.95
C ASP A 120 -2.26 -5.83 -2.15
N TYR A 121 -1.46 -4.79 -2.05
CA TYR A 121 -0.62 -4.36 -3.16
C TYR A 121 0.53 -5.31 -3.50
N PHE A 122 0.97 -6.20 -2.61
CA PHE A 122 1.91 -7.25 -3.00
C PHE A 122 1.29 -8.25 -3.98
N LYS A 123 -0.01 -8.59 -3.81
CA LYS A 123 -0.73 -9.38 -4.81
C LYS A 123 -0.93 -8.61 -6.12
N TRP A 124 -1.28 -7.32 -6.04
CA TRP A 124 -1.49 -6.46 -7.21
C TRP A 124 -0.23 -6.30 -8.04
N ALA A 125 0.91 -6.06 -7.42
CA ALA A 125 2.17 -5.85 -8.10
C ALA A 125 2.61 -7.05 -8.95
N LYS A 126 2.24 -8.28 -8.55
CA LYS A 126 2.51 -9.49 -9.34
C LYS A 126 1.79 -9.48 -10.71
N GLU A 127 0.69 -8.76 -10.83
CA GLU A 127 -0.13 -8.65 -12.02
C GLU A 127 0.14 -7.38 -12.86
N MET A 128 0.86 -6.42 -12.31
CA MET A 128 1.25 -5.17 -12.95
C MET A 128 2.63 -5.28 -13.59
N ASP A 129 2.85 -4.67 -14.75
CA ASP A 129 4.18 -4.62 -15.34
C ASP A 129 5.09 -3.63 -14.58
N ILE A 130 4.55 -2.47 -14.22
CA ILE A 130 5.24 -1.41 -13.49
C ILE A 130 4.37 -0.99 -12.30
N VAL A 131 4.97 -0.81 -11.14
CA VAL A 131 4.30 -0.17 -9.99
C VAL A 131 4.24 1.34 -10.22
N SER A 132 3.07 1.93 -10.05
CA SER A 132 2.91 3.38 -10.01
C SER A 132 2.00 3.79 -8.86
N TRP A 133 2.16 5.01 -8.33
CA TRP A 133 1.37 5.49 -7.21
C TRP A 133 1.24 6.99 -7.15
N ASP A 134 0.32 7.47 -6.30
CA ASP A 134 -0.04 8.87 -6.13
C ASP A 134 0.37 9.37 -4.75
N ASN A 135 1.16 10.45 -4.73
CA ASN A 135 1.72 11.00 -3.51
C ASN A 135 1.17 12.41 -3.22
N TYR A 136 0.23 12.48 -2.31
CA TYR A 136 -0.40 13.72 -1.86
C TYR A 136 -0.23 13.96 -0.36
N PRO A 137 1.01 14.16 0.13
CA PRO A 137 1.22 14.39 1.55
C PRO A 137 0.56 15.69 2.01
N SER A 138 -0.12 15.65 3.16
CA SER A 138 -0.62 16.87 3.78
C SER A 138 0.52 17.76 4.26
N TYR A 139 0.21 19.01 4.62
CA TYR A 139 1.23 19.99 5.03
C TYR A 139 2.04 19.60 6.28
N ASN A 140 1.52 18.70 7.09
CA ASN A 140 2.13 18.19 8.32
C ASN A 140 2.61 16.73 8.22
N THR A 141 2.50 16.10 7.06
CA THR A 141 3.00 14.73 6.86
C THR A 141 4.54 14.71 7.00
N PRO A 142 5.09 13.85 7.86
CA PRO A 142 6.54 13.71 8.02
C PRO A 142 7.22 13.26 6.71
N TRP A 143 8.43 13.74 6.45
CA TRP A 143 9.22 13.32 5.30
C TRP A 143 9.56 11.82 5.33
N SER A 144 9.71 11.26 6.54
CA SER A 144 9.92 9.82 6.74
C SER A 144 8.73 8.98 6.32
N HIS A 145 7.49 9.46 6.52
CA HIS A 145 6.29 8.77 6.04
C HIS A 145 6.26 8.70 4.51
N VAL A 146 6.58 9.81 3.84
CA VAL A 146 6.67 9.87 2.38
C VAL A 146 7.77 8.92 1.87
N ALA A 147 8.93 8.93 2.53
CA ALA A 147 10.04 8.04 2.21
C ALA A 147 9.67 6.56 2.38
N MET A 148 9.05 6.20 3.51
CA MET A 148 8.54 4.84 3.77
C MET A 148 7.60 4.36 2.67
N THR A 149 6.69 5.24 2.24
CA THR A 149 5.73 4.87 1.18
C THR A 149 6.41 4.71 -0.17
N HIS A 150 7.40 5.53 -0.50
CA HIS A 150 8.22 5.31 -1.70
C HIS A 150 8.96 3.97 -1.65
N ASP A 151 9.59 3.65 -0.51
CA ASP A 151 10.29 2.37 -0.33
C ASP A 151 9.32 1.19 -0.36
N LEU A 152 8.07 1.34 0.11
CA LEU A 152 7.02 0.33 -0.04
C LEU A 152 6.70 0.11 -1.52
N MET A 153 6.52 1.17 -2.32
CA MET A 153 6.22 1.04 -3.75
C MET A 153 7.38 0.35 -4.50
N ARG A 154 8.62 0.70 -4.19
CA ARG A 154 9.79 0.00 -4.73
C ARG A 154 9.78 -1.48 -4.30
N GLY A 155 9.53 -1.76 -3.03
CA GLY A 155 9.54 -3.10 -2.44
C GLY A 155 8.47 -4.04 -2.99
N LEU A 156 7.36 -3.52 -3.56
CA LEU A 156 6.31 -4.34 -4.15
C LEU A 156 6.81 -5.26 -5.27
N LYS A 157 7.85 -4.85 -6.01
CA LYS A 157 8.46 -5.61 -7.12
C LYS A 157 9.98 -5.74 -6.99
N ASP A 158 10.60 -5.20 -5.95
CA ASP A 158 12.06 -5.04 -5.87
C ASP A 158 12.63 -4.38 -7.15
N ALA A 159 11.97 -3.30 -7.59
CA ALA A 159 12.26 -2.63 -8.86
C ALA A 159 11.86 -1.15 -8.81
N PRO A 160 12.40 -0.30 -9.72
CA PRO A 160 11.97 1.08 -9.86
C PRO A 160 10.46 1.22 -10.05
N PHE A 161 9.89 2.31 -9.55
CA PHE A 161 8.47 2.61 -9.67
C PHE A 161 8.24 3.97 -10.37
N MET A 162 6.99 4.25 -10.73
CA MET A 162 6.58 5.54 -11.30
C MET A 162 5.81 6.35 -10.25
N LEU A 163 6.19 7.61 -10.02
CA LEU A 163 5.28 8.55 -9.38
C LEU A 163 4.28 9.05 -10.43
N MET A 164 3.06 8.49 -10.38
CA MET A 164 2.02 8.79 -11.37
C MET A 164 1.40 10.15 -11.10
N GLU A 165 1.22 10.51 -9.82
CA GLU A 165 0.63 11.77 -9.44
C GLU A 165 1.34 12.40 -8.25
N GLN A 166 1.57 13.70 -8.36
CA GLN A 166 1.79 14.62 -7.26
C GLN A 166 1.30 16.01 -7.65
N THR A 167 0.95 16.85 -6.69
CA THR A 167 0.63 18.23 -7.02
C THR A 167 1.88 19.08 -7.15
N PRO A 168 1.96 19.97 -8.15
CA PRO A 168 3.07 20.92 -8.22
C PRO A 168 2.96 22.07 -7.21
N SER A 169 1.79 22.29 -6.61
CA SER A 169 1.55 23.38 -5.67
C SER A 169 0.61 22.97 -4.53
N GLN A 170 -0.63 23.47 -4.48
CA GLN A 170 -1.62 23.07 -3.50
C GLN A 170 -2.34 21.80 -3.93
N GLN A 171 -2.81 21.02 -2.96
CA GLN A 171 -3.66 19.87 -3.22
C GLN A 171 -5.05 20.12 -2.65
N ASN A 172 -6.06 19.57 -3.34
CA ASN A 172 -7.45 19.52 -2.89
C ASN A 172 -7.60 18.46 -1.77
N TRP A 173 -8.80 18.33 -1.23
CA TRP A 173 -9.19 17.29 -0.26
C TRP A 173 -8.48 17.34 1.11
N GLN A 174 -7.80 18.44 1.41
CA GLN A 174 -7.15 18.63 2.70
C GLN A 174 -8.08 19.47 3.61
N PRO A 175 -7.99 19.27 4.94
CA PRO A 175 -8.62 20.19 5.90
C PRO A 175 -8.16 21.63 5.67
N TYR A 176 -6.94 21.80 5.19
CA TYR A 176 -6.31 23.05 4.82
C TYR A 176 -5.47 22.87 3.55
N ASN A 177 -5.95 23.40 2.42
CA ASN A 177 -5.29 23.29 1.11
C ASN A 177 -4.10 24.24 1.02
N SER A 178 -3.02 23.93 1.73
CA SER A 178 -1.82 24.78 1.77
C SER A 178 -1.03 24.73 0.48
N LEU A 179 -0.38 25.84 0.15
CA LEU A 179 0.54 25.94 -0.98
C LEU A 179 1.91 25.35 -0.61
N LYS A 180 2.51 24.62 -1.53
CA LYS A 180 3.93 24.28 -1.40
C LYS A 180 4.79 25.55 -1.44
N LYS A 181 5.73 25.65 -0.51
CA LYS A 181 6.72 26.74 -0.49
C LYS A 181 7.64 26.66 -1.71
N PRO A 182 8.28 27.77 -2.12
CA PRO A 182 9.31 27.74 -3.15
C PRO A 182 10.36 26.67 -2.88
N GLY A 183 10.66 25.81 -3.87
CA GLY A 183 11.60 24.71 -3.76
C GLY A 183 11.04 23.42 -3.09
N GLN A 184 9.91 23.47 -2.41
CA GLN A 184 9.36 22.28 -1.72
C GLN A 184 8.97 21.18 -2.71
N MET A 185 8.31 21.51 -3.81
CA MET A 185 7.95 20.55 -4.87
C MET A 185 9.22 19.91 -5.45
N ARG A 186 10.26 20.69 -5.69
CA ARG A 186 11.55 20.18 -6.18
C ARG A 186 12.18 19.21 -5.18
N ALA A 187 12.22 19.56 -3.88
CA ALA A 187 12.77 18.67 -2.84
C ALA A 187 11.99 17.36 -2.73
N GLN A 188 10.66 17.39 -2.78
CA GLN A 188 9.82 16.18 -2.79
C GLN A 188 10.09 15.31 -4.02
N SER A 189 10.21 15.90 -5.20
CA SER A 189 10.51 15.15 -6.43
C SER A 189 11.90 14.48 -6.38
N TYR A 190 12.91 15.17 -5.82
CA TYR A 190 14.22 14.55 -5.60
C TYR A 190 14.20 13.45 -4.54
N GLN A 191 13.40 13.58 -3.48
CA GLN A 191 13.18 12.49 -2.52
C GLN A 191 12.61 11.26 -3.25
N THR A 192 11.59 11.46 -4.08
CA THR A 192 10.97 10.36 -4.86
C THR A 192 12.00 9.64 -5.75
N VAL A 193 12.82 10.39 -6.49
CA VAL A 193 13.91 9.81 -7.30
C VAL A 193 14.95 9.08 -6.44
N ALA A 194 15.34 9.68 -5.32
CA ALA A 194 16.32 9.07 -4.40
C ALA A 194 15.81 7.74 -3.78
N HIS A 195 14.50 7.55 -3.69
CA HIS A 195 13.86 6.31 -3.23
C HIS A 195 13.53 5.33 -4.38
N GLY A 196 13.99 5.59 -5.60
CA GLY A 196 13.95 4.63 -6.72
C GLY A 196 12.86 4.88 -7.75
N ALA A 197 12.28 6.08 -7.84
CA ALA A 197 11.36 6.39 -8.93
C ALA A 197 12.11 6.72 -10.22
N ASP A 198 11.67 6.12 -11.32
CA ASP A 198 12.14 6.44 -12.68
C ASP A 198 11.31 7.55 -13.35
N THR A 199 10.18 7.94 -12.78
CA THR A 199 9.26 8.90 -13.39
C THR A 199 8.64 9.80 -12.35
N ILE A 200 8.54 11.09 -12.68
CA ILE A 200 7.83 12.11 -11.91
C ILE A 200 6.73 12.70 -12.79
N GLN A 201 5.49 12.54 -12.40
CA GLN A 201 4.33 13.11 -13.08
C GLN A 201 3.53 14.01 -12.13
N PHE A 202 2.73 14.89 -12.71
CA PHE A 202 1.95 15.88 -11.97
C PHE A 202 0.47 15.80 -12.31
N PHE A 203 -0.36 15.69 -11.34
CA PHE A 203 -1.74 16.07 -11.45
C PHE A 203 -1.91 17.51 -10.94
N GLN A 204 -2.26 18.49 -11.81
CA GLN A 204 -2.63 18.29 -13.20
C GLN A 204 -1.87 19.26 -14.11
N LEU A 205 -1.94 19.05 -15.42
CA LEU A 205 -1.29 19.95 -16.37
C LEU A 205 -1.90 21.35 -16.34
N ARG A 206 -3.23 21.47 -16.47
CA ARG A 206 -3.95 22.75 -16.48
C ARG A 206 -4.98 22.79 -15.36
N ARG A 207 -4.97 23.86 -14.59
CA ARG A 207 -5.86 24.02 -13.44
C ARG A 207 -7.33 24.09 -13.87
N SER A 208 -8.16 23.24 -13.24
CA SER A 208 -9.61 23.23 -13.42
C SER A 208 -10.26 24.53 -12.97
N VAL A 209 -11.21 25.03 -13.73
CA VAL A 209 -11.96 26.27 -13.41
C VAL A 209 -13.20 26.00 -12.53
N GLY A 210 -13.61 24.74 -12.43
CA GLY A 210 -14.80 24.32 -11.70
C GLY A 210 -14.68 22.88 -11.24
N GLY A 211 -15.79 22.31 -10.74
CA GLY A 211 -15.84 20.95 -10.19
C GLY A 211 -15.29 20.85 -8.78
N CYS A 212 -15.25 19.62 -8.25
CA CYS A 212 -14.82 19.35 -6.86
C CYS A 212 -13.32 19.60 -6.65
N GLU A 213 -12.49 19.54 -7.70
CA GLU A 213 -11.03 19.71 -7.64
C GLU A 213 -10.54 21.08 -8.13
N LYS A 214 -11.40 22.08 -8.21
CA LYS A 214 -11.01 23.43 -8.64
C LYS A 214 -9.92 24.11 -7.79
N PHE A 215 -9.72 23.63 -6.58
CA PHE A 215 -8.66 24.09 -5.68
C PHE A 215 -7.35 23.32 -5.82
N HIS A 216 -7.33 22.28 -6.64
CA HIS A 216 -6.11 21.53 -6.91
C HIS A 216 -5.11 22.39 -7.72
N GLY A 217 -3.81 22.29 -7.39
CA GLY A 217 -2.75 22.95 -8.14
C GLY A 217 -2.57 22.33 -9.52
N ALA A 218 -1.90 23.06 -10.40
CA ALA A 218 -1.56 22.59 -11.73
C ALA A 218 -0.24 23.22 -12.21
N VAL A 219 0.37 22.60 -13.20
CA VAL A 219 1.56 23.14 -13.86
C VAL A 219 1.23 24.49 -14.53
N ILE A 220 0.09 24.54 -15.24
CA ILE A 220 -0.43 25.77 -15.86
C ILE A 220 -1.56 26.31 -14.98
N ALA A 221 -1.31 27.42 -14.30
CA ALA A 221 -2.27 28.13 -13.47
C ALA A 221 -3.41 28.74 -14.31
N HIS A 222 -4.47 29.27 -13.65
CA HIS A 222 -5.58 29.96 -14.33
C HIS A 222 -5.13 31.14 -15.22
N ALA A 223 -4.04 31.84 -14.84
CA ALA A 223 -3.48 32.89 -15.64
C ALA A 223 -3.03 32.40 -17.03
N GLY A 224 -2.68 31.14 -17.18
CA GLY A 224 -2.33 30.53 -18.47
C GLY A 224 -0.99 30.97 -19.02
N THR A 225 -0.13 31.59 -18.21
CA THR A 225 1.17 32.12 -18.63
C THR A 225 2.31 31.23 -18.11
N ALA A 226 3.47 31.32 -18.79
CA ALA A 226 4.66 30.51 -18.47
C ALA A 226 5.60 31.17 -17.43
N ASP A 227 5.25 32.34 -16.92
CA ASP A 227 6.04 33.11 -15.96
C ASP A 227 5.60 32.90 -14.49
N THR A 228 4.63 32.03 -14.27
CA THR A 228 4.24 31.67 -12.90
C THR A 228 5.34 30.89 -12.21
N ARG A 229 5.50 31.09 -10.88
CA ARG A 229 6.50 30.37 -10.07
C ARG A 229 6.43 28.85 -10.28
N VAL A 230 5.24 28.28 -10.23
CA VAL A 230 5.03 26.82 -10.35
C VAL A 230 5.49 26.31 -11.71
N PHE A 231 5.12 27.01 -12.80
CA PHE A 231 5.55 26.62 -14.14
C PHE A 231 7.07 26.68 -14.29
N CYS A 232 7.71 27.75 -13.77
CA CYS A 232 9.17 27.88 -13.79
C CYS A 232 9.85 26.77 -12.97
N GLU A 233 9.35 26.45 -11.77
CA GLU A 233 9.90 25.38 -10.91
C GLU A 233 9.77 24.00 -11.57
N VAL A 234 8.64 23.66 -12.18
CA VAL A 234 8.44 22.38 -12.89
C VAL A 234 9.35 22.30 -14.12
N THR A 235 9.44 23.38 -14.89
CA THR A 235 10.34 23.45 -16.07
C THR A 235 11.81 23.28 -15.66
N GLN A 236 12.21 23.92 -14.57
CA GLN A 236 13.57 23.77 -14.03
C GLN A 236 13.85 22.35 -13.58
N LEU A 237 12.92 21.73 -12.83
CA LEU A 237 13.02 20.34 -12.41
C LEU A 237 13.18 19.39 -13.61
N GLY A 238 12.35 19.56 -14.66
CA GLY A 238 12.45 18.75 -15.88
C GLY A 238 13.83 18.80 -16.51
N LYS A 239 14.42 20.01 -16.65
CA LYS A 239 15.79 20.19 -17.15
C LYS A 239 16.86 19.54 -16.25
N GLU A 240 16.66 19.55 -14.95
CA GLU A 240 17.58 18.91 -14.00
C GLU A 240 17.50 17.39 -14.12
N LEU A 241 16.29 16.83 -14.14
CA LEU A 241 16.08 15.38 -14.27
C LEU A 241 16.60 14.86 -15.63
N GLU A 242 16.43 15.60 -16.71
CA GLU A 242 17.01 15.25 -18.02
C GLU A 242 18.54 15.09 -17.95
N LYS A 243 19.24 15.94 -17.20
CA LYS A 243 20.70 15.86 -17.04
C LYS A 243 21.17 14.66 -16.22
N ILE A 244 20.40 14.24 -15.22
CA ILE A 244 20.79 13.15 -14.32
C ILE A 244 20.14 11.81 -14.67
N GLY A 245 19.11 11.82 -15.53
CA GLY A 245 18.28 10.65 -15.85
C GLY A 245 19.09 9.42 -16.22
N SER A 246 20.07 9.55 -17.12
CA SER A 246 20.95 8.44 -17.51
C SER A 246 21.80 7.83 -16.39
N ARG A 247 21.87 8.49 -15.22
CA ARG A 247 22.64 8.02 -14.06
C ARG A 247 21.74 7.40 -12.97
N VAL A 248 20.46 7.76 -12.95
CA VAL A 248 19.54 7.35 -11.88
C VAL A 248 18.44 6.39 -12.35
N MET A 249 18.06 6.45 -13.64
CA MET A 249 17.08 5.50 -14.18
C MET A 249 17.59 4.06 -14.08
N GLY A 250 16.70 3.16 -13.63
CA GLY A 250 17.02 1.75 -13.43
C GLY A 250 18.04 1.50 -12.31
N SER A 251 18.30 2.49 -11.44
CA SER A 251 19.19 2.28 -10.30
C SER A 251 18.56 1.36 -9.26
N GLU A 252 19.39 0.49 -8.69
CA GLU A 252 18.98 -0.42 -7.61
C GLU A 252 19.37 0.16 -6.26
N ASN A 253 18.58 -0.14 -5.24
CA ASN A 253 18.91 0.13 -3.85
C ASN A 253 19.39 -1.16 -3.19
N HIS A 254 20.50 -1.09 -2.50
CA HIS A 254 21.08 -2.23 -1.77
C HIS A 254 20.91 -2.03 -0.26
N ALA A 255 19.66 -1.92 0.20
CA ALA A 255 19.36 -1.83 1.61
C ALA A 255 19.78 -3.10 2.36
N LYS A 256 20.29 -2.90 3.59
CA LYS A 256 20.68 -3.98 4.50
C LYS A 256 19.67 -4.23 5.60
N VAL A 257 18.62 -3.42 5.63
CA VAL A 257 17.50 -3.52 6.57
C VAL A 257 16.24 -3.77 5.78
N GLY A 258 15.52 -4.85 6.10
CA GLY A 258 14.18 -5.14 5.62
C GLY A 258 13.14 -4.89 6.72
N ILE A 259 12.04 -4.20 6.41
CA ILE A 259 10.87 -4.08 7.29
C ILE A 259 9.71 -4.79 6.62
N ILE A 260 9.16 -5.80 7.30
CA ILE A 260 8.01 -6.55 6.79
C ILE A 260 6.76 -5.68 6.82
N PHE A 261 6.09 -5.60 5.67
CA PHE A 261 4.75 -5.05 5.53
C PHE A 261 3.82 -6.13 4.99
N ASP A 262 2.67 -6.36 5.64
CA ASP A 262 1.71 -7.40 5.24
C ASP A 262 0.29 -6.91 5.42
N TRP A 263 -0.48 -6.84 4.32
CA TRP A 263 -1.86 -6.35 4.34
C TRP A 263 -2.80 -7.22 5.19
N GLU A 264 -2.58 -8.53 5.21
CA GLU A 264 -3.43 -9.40 6.02
C GLU A 264 -3.20 -9.19 7.52
N ASN A 265 -1.94 -8.93 7.95
CA ASN A 265 -1.66 -8.51 9.32
C ASN A 265 -2.26 -7.15 9.65
N TYR A 266 -2.22 -6.20 8.70
CA TYR A 266 -2.88 -4.91 8.83
C TYR A 266 -4.40 -5.07 9.07
N TRP A 267 -5.07 -5.89 8.25
CA TRP A 267 -6.49 -6.17 8.41
C TRP A 267 -6.79 -6.90 9.71
N ALA A 268 -6.07 -7.99 10.00
CA ALA A 268 -6.32 -8.82 11.17
C ALA A 268 -6.18 -8.03 12.47
N LEU A 269 -5.14 -7.20 12.60
CA LEU A 269 -4.93 -6.37 13.78
C LEU A 269 -6.11 -5.40 14.00
N GLU A 270 -6.55 -4.74 12.94
CA GLU A 270 -7.52 -3.64 13.05
C GLU A 270 -8.99 -4.09 13.06
N TYR A 271 -9.27 -5.40 12.82
CA TYR A 271 -10.58 -5.99 13.04
C TYR A 271 -10.76 -6.57 14.45
N THR A 272 -9.75 -6.50 15.31
CA THR A 272 -9.82 -6.97 16.69
C THR A 272 -9.64 -5.81 17.66
N SER A 273 -9.90 -6.05 18.94
CA SER A 273 -9.50 -5.11 19.99
C SER A 273 -7.98 -5.09 20.21
N GLY A 274 -7.26 -6.06 19.59
CA GLY A 274 -5.82 -6.22 19.68
C GLY A 274 -5.33 -6.42 21.12
N PRO A 275 -4.02 -6.29 21.37
CA PRO A 275 -3.47 -6.13 22.72
C PRO A 275 -3.96 -4.83 23.38
N ASN A 276 -4.18 -3.80 22.59
CA ASN A 276 -4.91 -2.59 22.93
C ASN A 276 -5.48 -1.98 21.64
N ARG A 277 -6.56 -1.22 21.76
CA ARG A 277 -7.28 -0.64 20.62
C ARG A 277 -6.59 0.57 19.96
N ASP A 278 -5.56 1.10 20.59
CA ASP A 278 -4.79 2.23 20.07
C ASP A 278 -3.61 1.77 19.18
N LEU A 279 -3.35 0.46 19.15
CA LEU A 279 -2.34 -0.12 18.27
C LEU A 279 -2.79 -0.04 16.81
N ARG A 280 -2.09 0.73 16.01
CA ARG A 280 -2.34 0.90 14.58
C ARG A 280 -1.17 0.31 13.79
N TYR A 281 -1.50 -0.48 12.76
CA TYR A 281 -0.50 -1.21 12.00
C TYR A 281 0.52 -0.29 11.33
N VAL A 282 0.06 0.66 10.54
CA VAL A 282 0.92 1.58 9.78
C VAL A 282 1.75 2.46 10.72
N ASP A 283 1.18 2.92 11.84
CA ASP A 283 1.89 3.76 12.81
C ASP A 283 3.10 3.02 13.42
N GLN A 284 2.97 1.71 13.69
CA GLN A 284 4.08 0.91 14.22
C GLN A 284 5.17 0.70 13.17
N ILE A 285 4.78 0.43 11.93
CA ILE A 285 5.73 0.33 10.81
C ILE A 285 6.48 1.66 10.64
N GLU A 286 5.76 2.78 10.64
CA GLU A 286 6.34 4.11 10.51
C GLU A 286 7.32 4.46 11.65
N GLN A 287 7.00 4.10 12.89
CA GLN A 287 7.90 4.31 14.03
C GLN A 287 9.22 3.56 13.85
N MET A 288 9.17 2.30 13.40
CA MET A 288 10.36 1.51 13.11
C MET A 288 11.14 2.10 11.93
N TYR A 289 10.46 2.41 10.83
CA TYR A 289 11.07 3.04 9.66
C TYR A 289 11.76 4.36 10.01
N ASN A 290 11.09 5.20 10.79
CA ASN A 290 11.58 6.52 11.21
C ASN A 290 12.89 6.42 12.00
N TYR A 291 13.09 5.36 12.77
CA TYR A 291 14.37 5.12 13.46
C TYR A 291 15.54 5.01 12.48
N PHE A 292 15.38 4.22 11.42
CA PHE A 292 16.42 4.03 10.39
C PHE A 292 16.57 5.26 9.50
N TYR A 293 15.45 5.87 9.08
CA TYR A 293 15.43 7.09 8.29
C TYR A 293 16.25 8.21 8.93
N ASN A 294 16.06 8.46 10.21
CA ASN A 294 16.79 9.51 10.96
C ASN A 294 18.30 9.20 11.12
N LYS A 295 18.71 7.99 10.85
CA LYS A 295 20.13 7.57 10.86
C LYS A 295 20.73 7.47 9.45
N ASN A 296 19.97 7.85 8.43
CA ASN A 296 20.35 7.69 7.01
C ASN A 296 20.69 6.24 6.64
N ILE A 297 19.97 5.28 7.21
CA ILE A 297 20.09 3.86 6.87
C ILE A 297 19.00 3.53 5.88
N ALA A 298 19.38 3.01 4.72
CA ALA A 298 18.45 2.56 3.69
C ALA A 298 17.64 1.35 4.16
N VAL A 299 16.35 1.35 3.83
CA VAL A 299 15.39 0.31 4.19
C VAL A 299 14.66 -0.18 2.96
N ASP A 300 14.44 -1.47 2.86
CA ASP A 300 13.45 -2.06 1.96
C ASP A 300 12.19 -2.44 2.75
N MET A 301 11.04 -2.08 2.20
CA MET A 301 9.75 -2.56 2.68
C MET A 301 9.44 -3.87 1.96
N ILE A 302 9.34 -4.97 2.69
CA ILE A 302 9.35 -6.32 2.10
C ILE A 302 8.08 -7.10 2.45
N PRO A 303 7.60 -8.00 1.56
CA PRO A 303 6.50 -8.90 1.88
C PRO A 303 6.91 -9.92 2.93
N ILE A 304 5.92 -10.51 3.58
CA ILE A 304 6.12 -11.52 4.64
C ILE A 304 6.77 -12.82 4.13
N ASP A 305 6.72 -13.07 2.83
CA ASP A 305 7.29 -14.22 2.11
C ASP A 305 8.57 -13.87 1.32
N ALA A 306 9.23 -12.76 1.66
CA ALA A 306 10.48 -12.34 1.02
C ALA A 306 11.65 -13.29 1.31
N ASP A 307 12.67 -13.24 0.46
CA ASP A 307 13.98 -13.83 0.76
C ASP A 307 14.73 -12.94 1.77
N PHE A 308 14.71 -13.32 3.02
CA PHE A 308 15.34 -12.57 4.12
C PHE A 308 16.86 -12.61 4.08
N SER A 309 17.47 -13.56 3.37
CA SER A 309 18.94 -13.74 3.32
C SER A 309 19.68 -12.54 2.73
N LYS A 310 19.00 -11.65 2.03
CA LYS A 310 19.54 -10.41 1.46
C LYS A 310 19.88 -9.35 2.53
N TYR A 311 19.29 -9.46 3.72
CA TYR A 311 19.32 -8.42 4.74
C TYR A 311 20.18 -8.80 5.94
N ASP A 312 20.88 -7.82 6.51
CA ASP A 312 21.62 -7.98 7.76
C ASP A 312 20.67 -7.85 8.98
N LEU A 313 19.51 -7.20 8.79
CA LEU A 313 18.47 -7.06 9.78
C LEU A 313 17.08 -7.11 9.12
N VAL A 314 16.19 -7.94 9.66
CA VAL A 314 14.77 -7.96 9.31
C VAL A 314 13.95 -7.56 10.54
N ALA A 315 13.09 -6.56 10.38
CA ALA A 315 12.17 -6.12 11.41
C ALA A 315 10.72 -6.48 11.04
N ALA A 316 9.99 -7.06 11.98
CA ALA A 316 8.58 -7.40 11.87
C ALA A 316 7.78 -6.71 12.99
N PRO A 317 7.53 -5.39 12.90
CA PRO A 317 7.00 -4.60 14.03
C PRO A 317 5.64 -5.08 14.54
N VAL A 318 4.80 -5.59 13.65
CA VAL A 318 3.47 -6.11 13.99
C VAL A 318 3.20 -7.38 13.19
N LEU A 319 3.85 -8.47 13.58
CA LEU A 319 3.54 -9.79 13.06
C LEU A 319 2.42 -10.40 13.92
N TYR A 320 1.20 -9.86 13.78
CA TYR A 320 0.03 -10.24 14.58
C TYR A 320 -0.49 -11.63 14.19
N MET A 321 -0.41 -11.97 12.92
CA MET A 321 -0.78 -13.26 12.36
C MET A 321 0.41 -13.88 11.64
N VAL A 322 0.86 -15.04 12.12
CA VAL A 322 1.95 -15.81 11.48
C VAL A 322 1.34 -16.74 10.45
N LYS A 323 1.65 -16.51 9.17
CA LYS A 323 1.20 -17.35 8.07
C LYS A 323 2.04 -18.62 7.96
N ASP A 324 1.51 -19.64 7.27
CA ASP A 324 2.22 -20.89 7.04
C ASP A 324 3.58 -20.66 6.38
N GLY A 325 4.62 -21.29 6.90
CA GLY A 325 5.99 -21.20 6.40
C GLY A 325 6.79 -19.96 6.86
N VAL A 326 6.13 -18.97 7.47
CA VAL A 326 6.80 -17.72 7.90
C VAL A 326 7.70 -17.97 9.12
N ALA A 327 7.23 -18.74 10.09
CA ALA A 327 8.02 -19.05 11.29
C ALA A 327 9.30 -19.77 10.89
N GLU A 328 9.21 -20.78 10.03
CA GLU A 328 10.33 -21.55 9.52
C GLU A 328 11.32 -20.69 8.72
N SER A 329 10.82 -19.75 7.92
CA SER A 329 11.66 -18.82 7.15
C SER A 329 12.42 -17.85 8.06
N LEU A 330 11.78 -17.34 9.11
CA LEU A 330 12.42 -16.47 10.10
C LEU A 330 13.45 -17.25 10.94
N GLU A 331 13.14 -18.47 11.35
CA GLU A 331 14.07 -19.32 12.08
C GLU A 331 15.32 -19.64 11.22
N ALA A 332 15.13 -19.99 9.95
CA ALA A 332 16.22 -20.23 9.02
C ALA A 332 17.08 -18.98 8.81
N TYR A 333 16.48 -17.80 8.70
CA TYR A 333 17.17 -16.53 8.61
C TYR A 333 18.03 -16.24 9.85
N VAL A 334 17.48 -16.40 11.06
CA VAL A 334 18.21 -16.18 12.31
C VAL A 334 19.40 -17.15 12.42
N CYS A 335 19.22 -18.42 12.03
CA CYS A 335 20.30 -19.41 12.02
C CYS A 335 21.43 -19.04 11.04
N LEU A 336 21.10 -18.44 9.90
CA LEU A 336 22.11 -17.98 8.93
C LEU A 336 22.92 -16.79 9.45
N LEU A 337 22.33 -15.88 10.21
CA LEU A 337 23.02 -14.69 10.72
C LEU A 337 23.94 -14.98 11.90
N TYR A 338 23.87 -16.17 12.51
CA TYR A 338 24.65 -16.51 13.71
C TYR A 338 24.49 -15.48 14.85
N THR A 339 23.30 -14.90 14.99
CA THR A 339 22.96 -14.00 16.09
C THR A 339 22.29 -14.81 17.20
N SER A 340 23.08 -15.28 18.17
CA SER A 340 22.49 -15.52 19.48
C SER A 340 22.11 -14.15 20.04
N ASP A 341 20.83 -13.85 20.20
CA ASP A 341 20.44 -12.73 21.04
C ASP A 341 20.86 -13.02 22.48
N ALA A 342 21.67 -12.16 23.06
CA ALA A 342 22.08 -12.27 24.45
C ALA A 342 20.89 -12.33 25.45
N ALA A 343 19.67 -11.92 25.01
CA ALA A 343 18.45 -12.09 25.76
C ALA A 343 17.95 -13.53 25.81
N ASP A 344 18.19 -14.33 24.77
CA ASP A 344 17.77 -15.74 24.72
C ASP A 344 18.62 -16.62 25.64
N ASP A 345 19.90 -16.31 25.79
CA ASP A 345 20.81 -17.00 26.71
C ASP A 345 20.52 -16.72 28.21
N SER A 346 19.79 -15.64 28.51
CA SER A 346 19.40 -15.30 29.89
C SER A 346 18.10 -15.99 30.37
N LEU A 347 17.37 -16.63 29.45
CA LEU A 347 16.11 -17.35 29.73
C LEU A 347 16.27 -18.88 29.76
N ARG A 348 17.48 -19.38 29.52
CA ARG A 348 17.88 -20.77 29.76
C ARG A 348 18.64 -20.88 31.06
#